data_08cab655c1dc73935a7b84a1595340dc
#
_entry.id   08cab655c1dc73935a7b84a1595340dc
#
_cell.length_a   1.000
_cell.length_b   1.000
_cell.length_c   1.000
_cell.angle_alpha   90.00
_cell.angle_beta   90.00
_cell.angle_gamma   90.00
#
_symmetry.space_group_name_H-M   'P 1'
#
loop_
_entity.id
_entity.type
_entity.pdbx_description
1 polymer ?
#
loop_
_entity_poly.entity_id
_entity_poly.type
_entity_poly.pdbx_seq_one_letter_code
_entity_poly.pdbx_strand_id
1 'polypeptide(L)'
;MSIEHDTPSAVEPGRPGSTLYPDSPLGEQVEGIPTGREVAWEPLVDYRRNGVSETTIHGAVAWAHGDEVIHSFGGNVLCYGRSMMKPFMLKAFTDELSDVSWEQKAIAVASHNGDTEHVAAAQSLLAQEEWPLMLTPLDVPLIQFGRQVRRPRRWFHTCSGEHAAILHGCRKKGWNRAGYTLPTHEVFHAYMEQIRTYLGEDWMPLRIAKDGCGLPTVSNTVSELAQIYAGLVRDKDEDWIWEAMVRHPDLVGGFNRLDSTIL
;
A
#
# COMPACT_ATOMS: atom_id res chain seq x y z
N MET A 1 -22.03 -6.67 -35.69
CA MET A 1 -22.49 -6.88 -34.32
C MET A 1 -21.60 -6.03 -33.46
N SER A 2 -22.03 -4.77 -33.22
CA SER A 2 -21.28 -3.77 -32.49
C SER A 2 -21.38 -4.12 -31.00
N ILE A 3 -20.27 -4.40 -30.36
CA ILE A 3 -20.20 -4.52 -28.89
C ILE A 3 -20.30 -3.08 -28.36
N GLU A 4 -21.47 -2.70 -27.89
CA GLU A 4 -21.63 -1.52 -27.08
C GLU A 4 -20.82 -1.75 -25.80
N HIS A 5 -19.71 -1.04 -25.69
CA HIS A 5 -19.02 -0.92 -24.41
C HIS A 5 -19.95 -0.13 -23.49
N ASP A 6 -20.49 -0.84 -22.50
CA ASP A 6 -21.19 -0.23 -21.37
C ASP A 6 -20.32 0.91 -20.82
N THR A 7 -20.82 2.10 -20.95
CA THR A 7 -20.17 3.29 -20.37
C THR A 7 -20.21 3.10 -18.85
N PRO A 8 -19.07 3.11 -18.17
CA PRO A 8 -19.04 2.92 -16.73
C PRO A 8 -19.94 3.95 -16.05
N SER A 9 -20.67 3.54 -15.02
CA SER A 9 -21.60 4.40 -14.31
C SER A 9 -20.90 5.66 -13.78
N ALA A 10 -21.59 6.79 -13.77
CA ALA A 10 -21.10 8.09 -13.30
C ALA A 10 -20.61 8.12 -11.83
N VAL A 11 -20.72 7.00 -11.13
CA VAL A 11 -20.39 6.81 -9.70
C VAL A 11 -19.09 6.03 -9.51
N GLU A 12 -18.29 5.85 -10.55
CA GLU A 12 -17.02 5.12 -10.42
C GLU A 12 -16.03 5.88 -9.52
N PRO A 13 -15.48 5.23 -8.47
CA PRO A 13 -14.50 5.85 -7.60
C PRO A 13 -13.32 6.41 -8.40
N GLY A 14 -12.89 7.61 -8.05
CA GLY A 14 -11.72 8.22 -8.68
C GLY A 14 -12.00 8.99 -9.97
N ARG A 15 -13.25 9.17 -10.39
CA ARG A 15 -13.58 10.06 -11.51
C ARG A 15 -13.82 11.49 -11.06
N PRO A 16 -13.48 12.49 -11.90
CA PRO A 16 -13.88 13.88 -11.67
C PRO A 16 -15.38 13.97 -11.42
N GLY A 17 -15.79 14.65 -10.35
CA GLY A 17 -17.18 14.77 -9.95
C GLY A 17 -17.78 13.53 -9.27
N SER A 18 -16.98 12.51 -8.95
CA SER A 18 -17.41 11.35 -8.16
C SER A 18 -17.68 11.78 -6.73
N THR A 19 -18.87 11.43 -6.21
CA THR A 19 -19.19 11.65 -4.81
C THR A 19 -18.45 10.71 -3.85
N LEU A 20 -17.80 9.65 -4.38
CA LEU A 20 -16.98 8.70 -3.60
C LEU A 20 -15.59 9.25 -3.28
N TYR A 21 -15.13 10.22 -4.03
CA TYR A 21 -13.88 10.95 -3.82
C TYR A 21 -14.15 12.46 -3.94
N PRO A 22 -15.01 13.02 -3.07
CA PRO A 22 -15.50 14.40 -3.23
C PRO A 22 -14.39 15.44 -3.20
N ASP A 23 -13.33 15.18 -2.44
CA ASP A 23 -12.22 16.11 -2.22
C ASP A 23 -11.01 15.81 -3.12
N SER A 24 -11.15 14.84 -4.03
CA SER A 24 -10.07 14.49 -4.95
C SER A 24 -10.16 15.29 -6.24
N PRO A 25 -9.21 16.17 -6.55
CA PRO A 25 -9.15 16.92 -7.80
C PRO A 25 -8.67 16.04 -8.96
N LEU A 26 -9.37 14.94 -9.20
CA LEU A 26 -9.02 13.94 -10.21
C LEU A 26 -9.01 14.56 -11.61
N GLY A 27 -7.92 14.27 -12.34
CA GLY A 27 -7.74 14.75 -13.70
C GLY A 27 -7.25 16.21 -13.80
N GLU A 28 -7.18 16.95 -12.70
CA GLU A 28 -6.57 18.26 -12.68
C GLU A 28 -5.06 18.14 -12.47
N GLN A 29 -4.29 18.91 -13.22
CA GLN A 29 -2.87 19.08 -12.95
C GLN A 29 -2.70 19.95 -11.72
N VAL A 30 -1.76 19.59 -10.85
CA VAL A 30 -1.36 20.43 -9.74
C VAL A 30 -0.26 21.33 -10.22
N GLU A 31 -0.56 22.63 -10.38
CA GLU A 31 0.41 23.61 -10.83
C GLU A 31 1.64 23.63 -9.91
N GLY A 32 2.81 23.57 -10.51
CA GLY A 32 4.09 23.59 -9.81
C GLY A 32 4.55 22.29 -9.19
N ILE A 33 3.76 21.20 -9.27
CA ILE A 33 4.17 19.87 -8.81
C ILE A 33 4.24 18.90 -10.00
N PRO A 34 5.44 18.54 -10.46
CA PRO A 34 5.60 17.63 -11.57
C PRO A 34 5.15 16.22 -11.20
N THR A 35 4.40 15.56 -12.07
CA THR A 35 3.90 14.19 -11.92
C THR A 35 4.17 13.36 -13.15
N GLY A 36 4.37 12.06 -12.98
CA GLY A 36 4.52 11.14 -14.08
C GLY A 36 5.69 11.48 -15.01
N ARG A 37 5.42 11.67 -16.30
CA ARG A 37 6.43 11.92 -17.32
C ARG A 37 6.99 13.35 -17.33
N GLU A 38 6.37 14.27 -16.65
CA GLU A 38 6.79 15.67 -16.55
C GLU A 38 7.88 15.89 -15.51
N VAL A 39 8.20 14.85 -14.73
CA VAL A 39 9.22 14.92 -13.69
C VAL A 39 10.62 14.99 -14.32
N ALA A 40 11.39 15.98 -13.94
CA ALA A 40 12.82 16.01 -14.17
C ALA A 40 13.49 15.09 -13.13
N TRP A 41 13.76 13.85 -13.54
CA TRP A 41 14.39 12.86 -12.67
C TRP A 41 15.88 13.15 -12.48
N GLU A 42 16.38 13.00 -11.27
CA GLU A 42 17.79 13.17 -10.94
C GLU A 42 18.60 11.92 -11.29
N PRO A 43 19.84 12.06 -11.78
CA PRO A 43 20.73 10.94 -12.01
C PRO A 43 21.24 10.37 -10.68
N LEU A 44 20.84 9.15 -10.34
CA LEU A 44 21.16 8.53 -9.05
C LEU A 44 22.30 7.51 -9.14
N VAL A 45 22.35 6.70 -10.21
CA VAL A 45 23.33 5.63 -10.37
C VAL A 45 23.83 5.62 -11.81
N ASP A 46 25.15 5.57 -11.96
CA ASP A 46 25.81 5.47 -13.24
C ASP A 46 26.57 4.13 -13.35
N TYR A 47 26.12 3.27 -14.27
CA TYR A 47 26.79 2.02 -14.58
C TYR A 47 27.89 2.26 -15.58
N ARG A 48 29.13 1.94 -15.18
CA ARG A 48 30.32 2.16 -16.02
C ARG A 48 31.03 0.85 -16.32
N ARG A 49 31.54 0.75 -17.55
CA ARG A 49 32.45 -0.29 -17.96
C ARG A 49 33.76 0.33 -18.39
N ASN A 50 34.85 -0.04 -17.72
CA ASN A 50 36.19 0.47 -18.00
C ASN A 50 36.23 2.02 -18.15
N GLY A 51 35.51 2.72 -17.23
CA GLY A 51 35.46 4.19 -17.23
C GLY A 51 34.39 4.82 -18.15
N VAL A 52 33.80 4.05 -19.05
CA VAL A 52 32.77 4.53 -19.98
C VAL A 52 31.37 4.33 -19.32
N SER A 53 30.58 5.39 -19.27
CA SER A 53 29.20 5.32 -18.83
C SER A 53 28.34 4.57 -19.86
N GLU A 54 27.68 3.47 -19.43
CA GLU A 54 26.79 2.68 -20.27
C GLU A 54 25.32 2.98 -20.02
N THR A 55 24.96 3.23 -18.75
CA THR A 55 23.58 3.43 -18.36
C THR A 55 23.52 4.29 -17.11
N THR A 56 22.69 5.34 -17.14
CA THR A 56 22.37 6.15 -15.96
C THR A 56 20.94 5.87 -15.51
N ILE A 57 20.76 5.48 -14.25
CA ILE A 57 19.45 5.34 -13.64
C ILE A 57 19.08 6.66 -12.97
N HIS A 58 17.92 7.18 -13.35
CA HIS A 58 17.36 8.39 -12.80
C HIS A 58 16.24 8.04 -11.80
N GLY A 59 16.06 8.89 -10.79
CA GLY A 59 15.02 8.67 -9.78
C GLY A 59 14.87 9.86 -8.84
N ALA A 60 14.16 9.64 -7.76
CA ALA A 60 14.03 10.56 -6.64
C ALA A 60 14.35 9.83 -5.35
N VAL A 61 14.94 10.54 -4.39
CA VAL A 61 15.33 9.97 -3.10
C VAL A 61 15.23 11.04 -2.01
N ALA A 62 14.83 10.63 -0.81
CA ALA A 62 14.84 11.49 0.37
C ALA A 62 15.32 10.70 1.59
N TRP A 63 16.02 11.39 2.48
CA TRP A 63 16.40 10.92 3.81
C TRP A 63 15.68 11.73 4.86
N ALA A 64 15.08 11.05 5.82
CA ALA A 64 14.51 11.67 6.99
C ALA A 64 15.15 11.08 8.26
N HIS A 65 15.24 11.89 9.28
CA HIS A 65 15.66 11.51 10.63
C HIS A 65 14.79 12.22 11.66
N GLY A 66 14.17 11.47 12.56
CA GLY A 66 13.13 12.02 13.42
C GLY A 66 11.98 12.59 12.58
N ASP A 67 11.63 13.83 12.79
CA ASP A 67 10.53 14.50 12.08
C ASP A 67 11.01 15.37 10.89
N GLU A 68 12.31 15.33 10.56
CA GLU A 68 12.91 16.19 9.55
C GLU A 68 13.41 15.41 8.33
N VAL A 69 13.15 15.94 7.14
CA VAL A 69 13.82 15.53 5.90
C VAL A 69 15.17 16.24 5.84
N ILE A 70 16.25 15.49 6.08
CA ILE A 70 17.60 16.05 6.16
C ILE A 70 18.26 16.27 4.81
N HIS A 71 17.83 15.51 3.80
CA HIS A 71 18.32 15.64 2.43
C HIS A 71 17.37 15.00 1.42
N SER A 72 17.30 15.57 0.21
CA SER A 72 16.54 14.96 -0.88
C SER A 72 17.06 15.38 -2.25
N PHE A 73 16.89 14.47 -3.24
CA PHE A 73 16.96 14.75 -4.66
C PHE A 73 15.61 14.39 -5.27
N GLY A 74 14.92 15.35 -5.87
CA GLY A 74 13.57 15.14 -6.38
C GLY A 74 12.54 14.84 -5.26
N GLY A 75 12.78 15.31 -4.04
CA GLY A 75 11.94 15.02 -2.88
C GLY A 75 10.49 15.50 -3.00
N ASN A 76 10.21 16.46 -3.88
CA ASN A 76 8.88 16.99 -4.17
C ASN A 76 8.13 16.21 -5.26
N VAL A 77 8.73 15.16 -5.84
CA VAL A 77 8.05 14.30 -6.80
C VAL A 77 6.83 13.65 -6.15
N LEU A 78 5.67 13.86 -6.77
CA LEU A 78 4.42 13.28 -6.30
C LEU A 78 4.26 11.85 -6.82
N CYS A 79 3.97 10.91 -5.92
CA CYS A 79 3.72 9.51 -6.23
C CYS A 79 2.66 8.92 -5.32
N TYR A 80 2.19 7.73 -5.64
CA TYR A 80 1.36 6.93 -4.74
C TYR A 80 2.25 5.96 -3.98
N GLY A 81 2.23 6.00 -2.65
CA GLY A 81 2.99 5.08 -1.80
C GLY A 81 2.53 3.62 -1.94
N ARG A 82 1.25 3.42 -2.28
CA ARG A 82 0.63 2.11 -2.54
C ARG A 82 0.93 1.12 -1.40
N SER A 83 1.51 -0.04 -1.71
CA SER A 83 1.82 -1.07 -0.72
C SER A 83 2.77 -0.62 0.40
N MET A 84 3.56 0.42 0.18
CA MET A 84 4.36 1.03 1.25
C MET A 84 3.49 1.62 2.37
N MET A 85 2.23 1.94 2.08
CA MET A 85 1.32 2.56 3.04
C MET A 85 0.56 1.55 3.93
N LYS A 86 0.71 0.24 3.70
CA LYS A 86 0.01 -0.81 4.47
C LYS A 86 0.31 -0.76 5.98
N PRO A 87 1.56 -0.59 6.43
CA PRO A 87 1.84 -0.44 7.86
C PRO A 87 0.97 0.64 8.51
N PHE A 88 0.82 1.77 7.85
CA PHE A 88 0.06 2.91 8.37
C PHE A 88 -1.45 2.68 8.33
N MET A 89 -1.96 1.97 7.33
CA MET A 89 -3.38 1.57 7.31
C MET A 89 -3.68 0.58 8.43
N LEU A 90 -2.77 -0.35 8.72
CA LEU A 90 -2.94 -1.34 9.78
C LEU A 90 -2.71 -0.77 11.19
N LYS A 91 -2.03 0.39 11.33
CA LYS A 91 -1.97 1.10 12.63
C LYS A 91 -3.35 1.42 13.21
N ALA A 92 -4.36 1.59 12.36
CA ALA A 92 -5.75 1.77 12.78
C ALA A 92 -6.35 0.54 13.49
N PHE A 93 -5.68 -0.61 13.45
CA PHE A 93 -6.14 -1.90 13.97
C PHE A 93 -5.15 -2.60 14.89
N THR A 94 -4.18 -1.88 15.45
CA THR A 94 -3.13 -2.47 16.29
C THR A 94 -3.69 -3.20 17.50
N ASP A 95 -4.70 -2.64 18.15
CA ASP A 95 -5.37 -3.26 19.30
C ASP A 95 -6.17 -4.51 18.90
N GLU A 96 -6.93 -4.42 17.80
CA GLU A 96 -7.76 -5.50 17.29
C GLU A 96 -6.96 -6.69 16.78
N LEU A 97 -5.72 -6.47 16.40
CA LEU A 97 -4.77 -7.49 15.92
C LEU A 97 -3.71 -7.83 16.97
N SER A 98 -3.82 -7.34 18.20
CA SER A 98 -2.82 -7.57 19.24
C SER A 98 -2.68 -9.05 19.63
N ASP A 99 -3.78 -9.80 19.62
CA ASP A 99 -3.90 -11.20 20.03
C ASP A 99 -3.72 -12.23 18.90
N VAL A 100 -3.53 -11.79 17.64
CA VAL A 100 -3.25 -12.71 16.53
C VAL A 100 -1.77 -13.13 16.49
N SER A 101 -1.45 -14.20 15.79
CA SER A 101 -0.08 -14.70 15.69
C SER A 101 0.87 -13.72 14.98
N TRP A 102 2.17 -13.89 15.13
CA TRP A 102 3.17 -13.07 14.46
C TRP A 102 3.13 -13.22 12.93
N GLU A 103 2.83 -14.42 12.44
CA GLU A 103 2.63 -14.69 11.02
C GLU A 103 1.40 -13.94 10.46
N GLN A 104 0.32 -13.88 11.25
CA GLN A 104 -0.88 -13.12 10.90
C GLN A 104 -0.62 -11.61 10.91
N LYS A 105 0.18 -11.12 11.84
CA LYS A 105 0.62 -9.72 11.90
C LYS A 105 1.49 -9.36 10.68
N ALA A 106 2.45 -10.20 10.36
CA ALA A 106 3.35 -9.98 9.22
C ALA A 106 2.58 -9.97 7.88
N ILE A 107 1.69 -10.95 7.68
CA ILE A 107 0.91 -11.01 6.43
C ILE A 107 -0.07 -9.84 6.29
N ALA A 108 -0.51 -9.24 7.40
CA ALA A 108 -1.40 -8.08 7.40
C ALA A 108 -0.76 -6.86 6.71
N VAL A 109 0.54 -6.63 6.90
CA VAL A 109 1.29 -5.50 6.31
C VAL A 109 2.04 -5.88 5.03
N ALA A 110 1.87 -7.11 4.54
CA ALA A 110 2.65 -7.69 3.47
C ALA A 110 2.22 -7.28 2.06
N SER A 111 3.20 -7.35 1.15
CA SER A 111 2.98 -7.37 -0.31
C SER A 111 3.55 -8.66 -0.88
N HIS A 112 2.91 -9.76 -0.53
CA HIS A 112 3.43 -11.12 -0.65
C HIS A 112 3.32 -11.73 -2.06
N ASN A 113 4.10 -12.78 -2.30
CA ASN A 113 4.13 -13.51 -3.57
C ASN A 113 2.90 -14.41 -3.84
N GLY A 114 2.07 -14.67 -2.82
CA GLY A 114 0.94 -15.59 -2.93
C GLY A 114 1.33 -17.06 -2.85
N ASP A 115 2.49 -17.38 -2.24
CA ASP A 115 2.91 -18.76 -1.98
C ASP A 115 2.03 -19.42 -0.91
N THR A 116 2.21 -20.71 -0.69
CA THR A 116 1.33 -21.51 0.19
C THR A 116 1.26 -20.95 1.60
N GLU A 117 2.40 -20.55 2.15
CA GLU A 117 2.52 -19.99 3.51
C GLU A 117 1.78 -18.63 3.60
N HIS A 118 1.94 -17.79 2.59
CA HIS A 118 1.24 -16.51 2.53
C HIS A 118 -0.28 -16.67 2.50
N VAL A 119 -0.77 -17.57 1.65
CA VAL A 119 -2.21 -17.86 1.54
C VAL A 119 -2.73 -18.45 2.86
N ALA A 120 -2.01 -19.36 3.49
CA ALA A 120 -2.40 -19.95 4.75
C ALA A 120 -2.48 -18.89 5.87
N ALA A 121 -1.47 -18.04 6.00
CA ALA A 121 -1.44 -16.95 6.97
C ALA A 121 -2.58 -15.95 6.75
N ALA A 122 -2.82 -15.52 5.50
CA ALA A 122 -3.92 -14.61 5.18
C ALA A 122 -5.30 -15.22 5.46
N GLN A 123 -5.52 -16.48 5.11
CA GLN A 123 -6.77 -17.20 5.36
C GLN A 123 -7.06 -17.39 6.85
N SER A 124 -6.02 -17.57 7.67
CA SER A 124 -6.17 -17.79 9.12
C SER A 124 -6.70 -16.56 9.87
N LEU A 125 -6.67 -15.36 9.26
CA LEU A 125 -7.24 -14.13 9.84
C LEU A 125 -8.76 -14.11 9.83
N LEU A 126 -9.41 -14.91 8.98
CA LEU A 126 -10.87 -14.93 8.81
C LEU A 126 -11.40 -16.34 8.96
N ALA A 127 -12.60 -16.47 9.56
CA ALA A 127 -13.35 -17.70 9.47
C ALA A 127 -13.77 -18.01 8.02
N GLN A 128 -13.90 -19.27 7.68
CA GLN A 128 -14.13 -19.68 6.28
C GLN A 128 -15.41 -19.07 5.68
N GLU A 129 -16.44 -18.91 6.48
CA GLU A 129 -17.71 -18.27 6.11
C GLU A 129 -17.57 -16.77 5.80
N GLU A 130 -16.48 -16.14 6.25
CA GLU A 130 -16.18 -14.72 6.00
C GLU A 130 -15.37 -14.50 4.70
N TRP A 131 -14.79 -15.55 4.11
CA TRP A 131 -13.98 -15.44 2.90
C TRP A 131 -14.69 -14.76 1.71
N PRO A 132 -16.01 -14.93 1.50
CA PRO A 132 -16.71 -14.21 0.44
C PRO A 132 -16.68 -12.67 0.58
N LEU A 133 -16.37 -12.13 1.76
CA LEU A 133 -16.27 -10.69 1.99
C LEU A 133 -15.01 -10.07 1.36
N MET A 134 -14.02 -10.89 1.01
CA MET A 134 -12.79 -10.42 0.36
C MET A 134 -13.08 -9.79 -0.99
N LEU A 135 -12.60 -8.55 -1.17
CA LEU A 135 -12.80 -7.78 -2.41
C LEU A 135 -11.53 -7.62 -3.26
N THR A 136 -10.42 -8.28 -2.89
CA THR A 136 -9.23 -8.31 -3.76
C THR A 136 -9.59 -8.88 -5.14
N PRO A 137 -8.96 -8.40 -6.22
CA PRO A 137 -9.08 -9.04 -7.54
C PRO A 137 -8.66 -10.51 -7.51
N LEU A 138 -9.09 -11.26 -8.51
CA LEU A 138 -8.58 -12.61 -8.75
C LEU A 138 -7.15 -12.52 -9.28
N ASP A 139 -6.26 -13.33 -8.73
CA ASP A 139 -4.85 -13.34 -9.09
C ASP A 139 -4.25 -14.74 -9.07
N VAL A 140 -2.99 -14.84 -9.48
CA VAL A 140 -2.17 -16.03 -9.44
C VAL A 140 -0.89 -15.72 -8.66
N PRO A 141 -0.22 -16.72 -8.04
CA PRO A 141 1.04 -16.48 -7.35
C PRO A 141 2.08 -15.84 -8.27
N LEU A 142 2.78 -14.81 -7.77
CA LEU A 142 3.79 -14.09 -8.54
C LEU A 142 4.99 -14.96 -8.92
N ILE A 143 5.38 -15.87 -8.04
CA ILE A 143 6.54 -16.73 -8.23
C ILE A 143 6.14 -18.19 -8.00
N GLN A 144 5.73 -18.86 -9.07
CA GLN A 144 5.71 -20.33 -9.08
C GLN A 144 6.52 -20.80 -10.28
N PHE A 145 7.74 -21.21 -10.02
CA PHE A 145 8.64 -21.75 -11.03
C PHE A 145 7.99 -22.92 -11.77
N GLY A 146 7.61 -22.69 -13.03
CA GLY A 146 7.10 -23.72 -13.93
C GLY A 146 5.72 -24.31 -13.60
N ARG A 147 5.02 -23.80 -12.59
CA ARG A 147 3.65 -24.24 -12.29
C ARG A 147 2.65 -23.20 -12.76
N GLN A 148 1.87 -23.54 -13.77
CA GLN A 148 0.72 -22.75 -14.15
C GLN A 148 -0.40 -22.94 -13.13
N VAL A 149 -0.76 -21.90 -12.42
CA VAL A 149 -1.98 -21.91 -11.61
C VAL A 149 -3.16 -21.75 -12.54
N ARG A 150 -3.92 -22.82 -12.74
CA ARG A 150 -5.03 -22.86 -13.67
C ARG A 150 -6.28 -22.10 -13.22
N ARG A 151 -6.37 -21.78 -11.92
CA ARG A 151 -7.54 -21.11 -11.33
C ARG A 151 -7.09 -19.98 -10.44
N PRO A 152 -7.17 -18.73 -10.91
CA PRO A 152 -6.90 -17.57 -10.08
C PRO A 152 -7.86 -17.49 -8.90
N ARG A 153 -7.36 -17.01 -7.77
CA ARG A 153 -8.12 -16.83 -6.52
C ARG A 153 -7.80 -15.48 -5.91
N ARG A 154 -8.71 -14.92 -5.11
CA ARG A 154 -8.50 -13.68 -4.37
C ARG A 154 -7.34 -13.77 -3.38
N TRP A 155 -7.13 -14.95 -2.79
CA TRP A 155 -6.07 -15.20 -1.80
C TRP A 155 -4.65 -15.17 -2.37
N PHE A 156 -4.48 -15.32 -3.69
CA PHE A 156 -3.18 -15.18 -4.34
C PHE A 156 -2.77 -13.73 -4.55
N HIS A 157 -3.72 -12.80 -4.44
CA HIS A 157 -3.43 -11.39 -4.59
C HIS A 157 -2.46 -10.91 -3.51
N THR A 158 -1.46 -10.12 -3.90
CA THR A 158 -0.39 -9.59 -3.03
C THR A 158 -0.89 -8.81 -1.80
N CYS A 159 -2.14 -8.34 -1.81
CA CYS A 159 -2.78 -7.61 -0.71
C CYS A 159 -3.80 -8.46 0.07
N SER A 160 -3.87 -9.77 -0.14
CA SER A 160 -4.92 -10.58 0.51
C SER A 160 -4.83 -10.56 2.03
N GLY A 161 -3.61 -10.52 2.58
CA GLY A 161 -3.37 -10.40 4.02
C GLY A 161 -3.90 -9.08 4.60
N GLU A 162 -3.61 -7.96 3.94
CA GLU A 162 -4.11 -6.64 4.32
C GLU A 162 -5.65 -6.61 4.34
N HIS A 163 -6.30 -7.09 3.28
CA HIS A 163 -7.76 -7.13 3.22
C HIS A 163 -8.36 -8.03 4.30
N ALA A 164 -7.76 -9.19 4.56
CA ALA A 164 -8.21 -10.09 5.62
C ALA A 164 -8.05 -9.43 7.01
N ALA A 165 -6.94 -8.76 7.26
CA ALA A 165 -6.68 -8.04 8.51
C ALA A 165 -7.65 -6.87 8.72
N ILE A 166 -7.95 -6.09 7.67
CA ILE A 166 -8.96 -5.01 7.73
C ILE A 166 -10.34 -5.59 8.08
N LEU A 167 -10.77 -6.68 7.42
CA LEU A 167 -12.05 -7.32 7.71
C LEU A 167 -12.11 -7.88 9.14
N HIS A 168 -11.00 -8.46 9.63
CA HIS A 168 -10.88 -8.91 11.01
C HIS A 168 -10.99 -7.72 11.99
N GLY A 169 -10.24 -6.66 11.75
CA GLY A 169 -10.27 -5.45 12.56
C GLY A 169 -11.64 -4.78 12.58
N CYS A 170 -12.28 -4.63 11.42
CA CYS A 170 -13.63 -4.11 11.32
C CYS A 170 -14.62 -4.92 12.18
N ARG A 171 -14.53 -6.28 12.13
CA ARG A 171 -15.35 -7.14 12.98
C ARG A 171 -15.16 -6.84 14.46
N LYS A 172 -13.92 -6.71 14.91
CA LYS A 172 -13.59 -6.44 16.31
C LYS A 172 -14.01 -5.03 16.77
N LYS A 173 -13.86 -4.03 15.89
CA LYS A 173 -14.35 -2.65 16.15
C LYS A 173 -15.86 -2.50 16.03
N GLY A 174 -16.57 -3.49 15.51
CA GLY A 174 -18.01 -3.37 15.22
C GLY A 174 -18.31 -2.48 14.02
N TRP A 175 -17.31 -2.22 13.15
CA TRP A 175 -17.51 -1.48 11.91
C TRP A 175 -18.18 -2.33 10.85
N ASN A 176 -18.92 -1.68 9.95
CA ASN A 176 -19.52 -2.38 8.83
C ASN A 176 -18.42 -2.92 7.91
N ARG A 177 -18.50 -4.21 7.57
CA ARG A 177 -17.52 -4.80 6.65
C ARG A 177 -17.89 -4.61 5.16
N ALA A 178 -19.13 -4.22 4.87
CA ALA A 178 -19.53 -3.87 3.52
C ALA A 178 -18.94 -2.50 3.13
N GLY A 179 -18.34 -2.41 1.94
CA GLY A 179 -17.80 -1.15 1.46
C GLY A 179 -16.47 -0.72 2.10
N TYR A 180 -15.76 -1.61 2.81
CA TYR A 180 -14.47 -1.29 3.46
C TYR A 180 -13.39 -0.79 2.49
N THR A 181 -13.59 -0.94 1.20
CA THR A 181 -12.72 -0.43 0.15
C THR A 181 -13.10 0.96 -0.35
N LEU A 182 -14.10 1.60 0.23
CA LEU A 182 -14.55 2.93 -0.18
C LEU A 182 -13.87 4.03 0.66
N PRO A 183 -13.58 5.19 0.06
CA PRO A 183 -12.99 6.32 0.78
C PRO A 183 -13.95 6.98 1.78
N THR A 184 -15.23 6.62 1.75
CA THR A 184 -16.25 7.06 2.73
C THR A 184 -16.39 6.13 3.93
N HIS A 185 -15.59 5.05 3.97
CA HIS A 185 -15.64 4.06 5.03
C HIS A 185 -14.72 4.43 6.20
N GLU A 186 -15.06 4.00 7.42
CA GLU A 186 -14.28 4.25 8.65
C GLU A 186 -12.81 3.81 8.53
N VAL A 187 -12.53 2.75 7.78
CA VAL A 187 -11.16 2.27 7.48
C VAL A 187 -10.32 3.37 6.84
N PHE A 188 -10.86 4.05 5.83
CA PHE A 188 -10.11 5.11 5.15
C PHE A 188 -9.94 6.34 6.04
N HIS A 189 -10.95 6.71 6.80
CA HIS A 189 -10.85 7.83 7.74
C HIS A 189 -9.78 7.55 8.81
N ALA A 190 -9.79 6.37 9.41
CA ALA A 190 -8.77 5.97 10.38
C ALA A 190 -7.36 5.91 9.77
N TYR A 191 -7.22 5.45 8.53
CA TYR A 191 -5.97 5.50 7.81
C TYR A 191 -5.46 6.93 7.60
N MET A 192 -6.33 7.87 7.22
CA MET A 192 -5.98 9.29 7.07
C MET A 192 -5.51 9.90 8.40
N GLU A 193 -6.16 9.56 9.51
CA GLU A 193 -5.73 10.00 10.84
C GLU A 193 -4.32 9.49 11.17
N GLN A 194 -4.00 8.23 10.84
CA GLN A 194 -2.66 7.69 11.06
C GLN A 194 -1.60 8.46 10.25
N ILE A 195 -1.86 8.82 9.01
CA ILE A 195 -0.90 9.61 8.22
C ILE A 195 -0.68 10.99 8.83
N ARG A 196 -1.76 11.63 9.31
CA ARG A 196 -1.69 12.95 9.93
C ARG A 196 -0.86 12.98 11.22
N THR A 197 -0.74 11.88 11.94
CA THR A 197 0.16 11.81 13.10
C THR A 197 1.62 12.07 12.73
N TYR A 198 2.00 11.80 11.47
CA TYR A 198 3.36 11.97 10.97
C TYR A 198 3.56 13.25 10.14
N LEU A 199 2.54 13.69 9.41
CA LEU A 199 2.64 14.83 8.49
C LEU A 199 1.98 16.12 9.01
N GLY A 200 1.29 16.04 10.16
CA GLY A 200 0.55 17.15 10.75
C GLY A 200 -0.96 17.06 10.54
N GLU A 201 -1.72 17.62 11.47
CA GLU A 201 -3.19 17.52 11.53
C GLU A 201 -3.88 18.08 10.28
N ASP A 202 -3.32 19.13 9.70
CA ASP A 202 -3.86 19.80 8.51
C ASP A 202 -3.46 19.14 7.20
N TRP A 203 -2.64 18.07 7.25
CA TRP A 203 -2.19 17.42 6.03
C TRP A 203 -3.35 16.77 5.26
N MET A 204 -3.37 17.01 3.95
CA MET A 204 -4.33 16.43 3.01
C MET A 204 -3.60 15.98 1.73
N PRO A 205 -3.95 14.82 1.18
CA PRO A 205 -3.35 14.36 -0.08
C PRO A 205 -3.84 15.21 -1.25
N LEU A 206 -2.97 15.51 -2.18
CA LEU A 206 -3.34 16.20 -3.42
C LEU A 206 -4.22 15.34 -4.32
N ARG A 207 -4.12 14.01 -4.20
CA ARG A 207 -4.89 13.05 -4.99
C ARG A 207 -5.24 11.83 -4.13
N ILE A 208 -6.44 11.34 -4.35
CA ILE A 208 -6.88 10.03 -3.89
C ILE A 208 -7.21 9.21 -5.13
N ALA A 209 -6.76 7.96 -5.16
CA ALA A 209 -7.03 7.05 -6.27
C ALA A 209 -7.45 5.68 -5.74
N LYS A 210 -7.94 4.84 -6.62
CA LYS A 210 -8.18 3.43 -6.35
C LYS A 210 -6.94 2.62 -6.69
N ASP A 211 -6.38 1.90 -5.73
CA ASP A 211 -5.25 1.00 -5.96
C ASP A 211 -5.68 -0.27 -6.73
N GLY A 212 -4.69 -1.01 -7.23
CA GLY A 212 -4.92 -2.28 -7.93
C GLY A 212 -5.66 -3.33 -7.11
N CYS A 213 -5.55 -3.30 -5.78
CA CYS A 213 -6.30 -4.17 -4.88
C CYS A 213 -7.73 -3.70 -4.57
N GLY A 214 -8.07 -2.48 -4.96
CA GLY A 214 -9.38 -1.90 -4.72
C GLY A 214 -9.48 -0.94 -3.55
N LEU A 215 -8.49 -0.90 -2.65
CA LEU A 215 -8.43 0.07 -1.55
C LEU A 215 -8.12 1.48 -2.06
N PRO A 216 -8.55 2.53 -1.35
CA PRO A 216 -8.12 3.88 -1.64
C PRO A 216 -6.62 4.03 -1.37
N THR A 217 -5.91 4.72 -2.25
CA THR A 217 -4.51 5.11 -2.07
C THR A 217 -4.38 6.62 -2.20
N VAL A 218 -3.47 7.20 -1.43
CA VAL A 218 -3.23 8.64 -1.39
C VAL A 218 -1.91 9.00 -2.03
N SER A 219 -1.85 10.17 -2.64
CA SER A 219 -0.60 10.70 -3.16
C SER A 219 0.21 11.34 -2.04
N ASN A 220 1.52 11.10 -2.10
CA ASN A 220 2.52 11.69 -1.23
C ASN A 220 3.70 12.17 -2.07
N THR A 221 4.44 13.14 -1.62
CA THR A 221 5.77 13.41 -2.14
C THR A 221 6.77 12.36 -1.62
N VAL A 222 7.90 12.21 -2.30
CA VAL A 222 8.97 11.31 -1.84
C VAL A 222 9.49 11.72 -0.45
N SER A 223 9.55 13.04 -0.18
CA SER A 223 9.92 13.58 1.13
C SER A 223 8.91 13.21 2.22
N GLU A 224 7.61 13.32 1.95
CA GLU A 224 6.56 12.90 2.89
C GLU A 224 6.64 11.41 3.19
N LEU A 225 6.89 10.58 2.18
CA LEU A 225 7.08 9.13 2.40
C LEU A 225 8.28 8.86 3.31
N ALA A 226 9.41 9.55 3.11
CA ALA A 226 10.57 9.42 3.98
C ALA A 226 10.25 9.82 5.42
N GLN A 227 9.52 10.91 5.63
CA GLN A 227 9.10 11.40 6.94
C GLN A 227 8.15 10.42 7.65
N ILE A 228 7.14 9.89 6.95
CA ILE A 228 6.22 8.89 7.48
C ILE A 228 6.98 7.64 7.95
N TYR A 229 7.95 7.15 7.16
CA TYR A 229 8.75 5.99 7.52
C TYR A 229 9.76 6.27 8.66
N ALA A 230 10.32 7.47 8.74
CA ALA A 230 11.11 7.87 9.90
C ALA A 230 10.27 7.88 11.19
N GLY A 231 9.01 8.31 11.09
CA GLY A 231 8.03 8.20 12.16
C GLY A 231 7.74 6.75 12.56
N LEU A 232 7.56 5.85 11.59
CA LEU A 232 7.37 4.42 11.87
C LEU A 232 8.56 3.82 12.65
N VAL A 233 9.79 4.20 12.27
CA VAL A 233 11.01 3.75 12.98
C VAL A 233 11.09 4.33 14.39
N ARG A 234 10.72 5.61 14.57
CA ARG A 234 10.65 6.25 15.89
C ARG A 234 9.70 5.51 16.82
N ASP A 235 8.52 5.15 16.30
CA ASP A 235 7.41 4.54 17.04
C ASP A 235 7.46 3.00 17.03
N LYS A 236 8.58 2.40 16.65
CA LYS A 236 8.73 0.95 16.42
C LYS A 236 8.41 0.07 17.64
N ASP A 237 8.53 0.61 18.83
CA ASP A 237 8.29 -0.08 20.10
C ASP A 237 6.88 0.19 20.66
N GLU A 238 6.07 1.02 20.00
CA GLU A 238 4.71 1.38 20.44
C GLU A 238 3.66 0.35 20.06
N ASP A 239 3.91 -0.38 18.95
CA ASP A 239 3.00 -1.42 18.47
C ASP A 239 3.77 -2.57 17.79
N TRP A 240 3.03 -3.57 17.34
CA TRP A 240 3.61 -4.79 16.77
C TRP A 240 4.07 -4.67 15.30
N ILE A 241 3.78 -3.57 14.59
CA ILE A 241 3.92 -3.48 13.13
C ILE A 241 5.37 -3.65 12.69
N TRP A 242 6.28 -2.87 13.27
CA TRP A 242 7.70 -2.96 12.95
C TRP A 242 8.26 -4.35 13.26
N GLU A 243 7.98 -4.85 14.45
CA GLU A 243 8.48 -6.16 14.90
C GLU A 243 7.96 -7.28 14.00
N ALA A 244 6.70 -7.25 13.56
CA ALA A 244 6.13 -8.25 12.67
C ALA A 244 6.87 -8.31 11.33
N MET A 245 7.21 -7.15 10.75
CA MET A 245 7.95 -7.07 9.48
C MET A 245 9.35 -7.66 9.61
N VAL A 246 10.08 -7.29 10.67
CA VAL A 246 11.46 -7.76 10.90
C VAL A 246 11.51 -9.24 11.30
N ARG A 247 10.51 -9.72 12.04
CA ARG A 247 10.44 -11.08 12.53
C ARG A 247 10.12 -12.11 11.44
N HIS A 248 9.32 -11.71 10.44
CA HIS A 248 8.85 -12.59 9.36
C HIS A 248 8.98 -11.92 7.97
N PRO A 249 10.19 -11.52 7.56
CA PRO A 249 10.40 -10.85 6.28
C PRO A 249 9.97 -11.70 5.09
N ASP A 250 10.07 -13.04 5.20
CA ASP A 250 9.61 -13.97 4.17
C ASP A 250 8.09 -13.92 3.95
N LEU A 251 7.31 -13.60 4.99
CA LEU A 251 5.87 -13.40 4.87
C LEU A 251 5.53 -12.02 4.36
N VAL A 252 6.37 -11.01 4.59
CA VAL A 252 6.17 -9.64 4.08
C VAL A 252 6.35 -9.60 2.56
N GLY A 253 7.40 -10.19 2.02
CA GLY A 253 7.71 -10.21 0.60
C GLY A 253 7.55 -11.59 -0.03
N GLY A 254 8.37 -12.53 0.40
CA GLY A 254 8.51 -13.87 -0.15
C GLY A 254 9.87 -14.12 -0.79
N PHE A 255 10.04 -15.29 -1.34
CA PHE A 255 11.29 -15.69 -1.98
C PHE A 255 11.71 -14.74 -3.11
N ASN A 256 12.98 -14.37 -3.15
CA ASN A 256 13.56 -13.41 -4.11
C ASN A 256 12.96 -11.99 -4.06
N ARG A 257 12.37 -11.59 -2.95
CA ARG A 257 11.94 -10.21 -2.75
C ARG A 257 12.99 -9.44 -1.97
N LEU A 258 13.04 -8.13 -2.23
CA LEU A 258 14.00 -7.22 -1.59
C LEU A 258 13.81 -7.23 -0.07
N ASP A 259 12.56 -7.18 0.39
CA ASP A 259 12.20 -7.21 1.81
C ASP A 259 12.80 -8.44 2.52
N SER A 260 12.65 -9.63 1.92
CA SER A 260 13.21 -10.88 2.47
C SER A 260 14.75 -10.99 2.37
N THR A 261 15.39 -10.07 1.68
CA THR A 261 16.85 -10.07 1.50
C THR A 261 17.54 -9.07 2.42
N ILE A 262 16.88 -7.95 2.72
CA ILE A 262 17.43 -6.85 3.52
C ILE A 262 17.12 -7.01 5.01
N LEU A 263 15.92 -7.49 5.34
CA LEU A 263 15.48 -7.72 6.72
C LEU A 263 15.90 -9.10 7.23
#